data_b1ba13999446a4ed717c42cd212dd9f3
#
_entry.id   b1ba13999446a4ed717c42cd212dd9f3
#
_cell.length_a   1.000
_cell.length_b   1.000
_cell.length_c   1.000
_cell.angle_alpha   90.00
_cell.angle_beta   90.00
_cell.angle_gamma   90.00
#
_symmetry.space_group_name_H-M   'P 1'
#
loop_
_entity.id
_entity.type
_entity.pdbx_description
1 polymer ?
#
loop_
_entity_poly.entity_id
_entity_poly.type
_entity_poly.pdbx_seq_one_letter_code
_entity_poly.pdbx_strand_id
1 'polypeptide(L)'
;MENLTAKEGKTAAIVGYLTIVGTLIAIFMNQEKKNEFARFHIRQAFGINALYLAFSSILNYFQNINAYYGFWIFFSILAFYGLYGAFQEKKTLIPAIGEKFQEWFTFIQ
;
A
#
# COMPACT_ATOMS: atom_id res chain seq x y z
N MET A 1 -11.97 -17.91 -11.37
CA MET A 1 -12.47 -17.29 -10.13
C MET A 1 -11.54 -16.24 -9.59
N GLU A 2 -10.27 -16.59 -9.31
CA GLU A 2 -9.31 -15.63 -8.82
C GLU A 2 -9.09 -14.45 -9.78
N ASN A 3 -9.08 -14.73 -11.09
CA ASN A 3 -8.89 -13.67 -12.08
C ASN A 3 -10.03 -12.65 -12.07
N LEU A 4 -11.25 -13.11 -11.81
CA LEU A 4 -12.39 -12.20 -11.72
C LEU A 4 -12.29 -11.31 -10.48
N THR A 5 -11.89 -11.90 -9.35
CA THR A 5 -11.71 -11.14 -8.11
C THR A 5 -10.64 -10.07 -8.29
N ALA A 6 -9.51 -10.43 -8.91
CA ALA A 6 -8.43 -9.49 -9.17
C ALA A 6 -8.87 -8.39 -10.14
N LYS A 7 -9.60 -8.74 -11.18
CA LYS A 7 -10.08 -7.73 -12.14
C LYS A 7 -11.04 -6.76 -11.49
N GLU A 8 -11.97 -7.25 -10.69
CA GLU A 8 -12.95 -6.40 -10.03
C GLU A 8 -12.32 -5.49 -8.99
N GLY A 9 -11.29 -5.95 -8.30
CA GLY A 9 -10.61 -5.18 -7.26
C GLY A 9 -9.45 -4.35 -7.75
N LYS A 10 -9.06 -4.48 -9.02
CA LYS A 10 -7.86 -3.86 -9.56
C LYS A 10 -7.84 -2.34 -9.42
N THR A 11 -8.93 -1.69 -9.76
CA THR A 11 -9.00 -0.22 -9.69
C THR A 11 -8.80 0.27 -8.27
N ALA A 12 -9.48 -0.32 -7.29
CA ALA A 12 -9.32 0.08 -5.91
C ALA A 12 -7.90 -0.20 -5.42
N ALA A 13 -7.31 -1.33 -5.82
CA ALA A 13 -5.94 -1.66 -5.45
C ALA A 13 -4.96 -0.62 -5.98
N ILE A 14 -5.09 -0.22 -7.24
CA ILE A 14 -4.22 0.77 -7.85
C ILE A 14 -4.38 2.13 -7.18
N VAL A 15 -5.62 2.56 -6.98
CA VAL A 15 -5.92 3.84 -6.33
C VAL A 15 -5.27 3.88 -4.95
N GLY A 16 -5.27 2.76 -4.23
CA GLY A 16 -4.68 2.70 -2.90
C GLY A 16 -3.21 3.06 -2.85
N TYR A 17 -2.45 2.78 -3.90
CA TYR A 17 -1.01 3.05 -3.92
C TYR A 17 -0.64 4.46 -4.37
N LEU A 18 -1.58 5.22 -4.90
CA LEU A 18 -1.23 6.51 -5.51
C LEU A 18 -0.81 7.56 -4.49
N THR A 19 -1.58 7.72 -3.41
CA THR A 19 -1.26 8.68 -2.35
C THR A 19 -1.96 8.21 -1.07
N ILE A 20 -1.71 8.95 0.04
CA ILE A 20 -2.45 8.72 1.28
C ILE A 20 -3.95 8.92 1.05
N VAL A 21 -4.30 9.97 0.31
CA VAL A 21 -5.70 10.23 -0.03
C VAL A 21 -6.26 9.07 -0.87
N GLY A 22 -5.47 8.57 -1.81
CA GLY A 22 -5.87 7.41 -2.61
C GLY A 22 -6.14 6.18 -1.78
N THR A 23 -5.32 5.95 -0.74
CA THR A 23 -5.54 4.83 0.18
C THR A 23 -6.90 4.96 0.88
N LEU A 24 -7.25 6.15 1.36
CA LEU A 24 -8.53 6.37 2.01
C LEU A 24 -9.69 6.16 1.04
N ILE A 25 -9.55 6.68 -0.18
CA ILE A 25 -10.57 6.48 -1.22
C ILE A 25 -10.74 5.00 -1.51
N ALA A 26 -9.63 4.27 -1.63
CA ALA A 26 -9.69 2.83 -1.91
C ALA A 26 -10.40 2.06 -0.80
N ILE A 27 -10.15 2.43 0.45
CA ILE A 27 -10.84 1.81 1.58
C ILE A 27 -12.36 1.98 1.43
N PHE A 28 -12.81 3.20 1.11
CA PHE A 28 -14.23 3.46 0.91
C PHE A 28 -14.78 2.70 -0.29
N MET A 29 -14.03 2.67 -1.39
CA MET A 29 -14.46 1.94 -2.59
C MET A 29 -14.71 0.47 -2.32
N ASN A 30 -13.90 -0.12 -1.44
CA ASN A 30 -13.98 -1.56 -1.16
C ASN A 30 -14.87 -1.92 0.02
N GLN A 31 -15.45 -0.93 0.69
CA GLN A 31 -16.20 -1.15 1.93
C GLN A 31 -17.40 -2.06 1.72
N GLU A 32 -18.15 -1.83 0.65
CA GLU A 32 -19.33 -2.65 0.34
C GLU A 32 -18.96 -3.92 -0.40
N LYS A 33 -18.04 -3.82 -1.34
CA LYS A 33 -17.66 -4.95 -2.19
C LYS A 33 -16.84 -6.00 -1.46
N LYS A 34 -16.05 -5.59 -0.48
CA LYS A 34 -15.17 -6.48 0.30
C LYS A 34 -14.35 -7.41 -0.58
N ASN A 35 -13.81 -6.87 -1.66
CA ASN A 35 -13.01 -7.62 -2.61
C ASN A 35 -11.68 -8.01 -1.98
N GLU A 36 -11.34 -9.29 -2.02
CA GLU A 36 -10.12 -9.81 -1.39
C GLU A 36 -8.84 -9.27 -2.00
N PHE A 37 -8.82 -9.15 -3.32
CA PHE A 37 -7.65 -8.64 -4.01
C PHE A 37 -7.40 -7.18 -3.65
N ALA A 38 -8.45 -6.36 -3.69
CA ALA A 38 -8.35 -4.95 -3.30
C ALA A 38 -7.93 -4.83 -1.84
N ARG A 39 -8.53 -5.61 -0.96
CA ARG A 39 -8.20 -5.59 0.47
C ARG A 39 -6.73 -5.87 0.71
N PHE A 40 -6.18 -6.86 0.03
CA PHE A 40 -4.78 -7.21 0.14
C PHE A 40 -3.88 -6.00 -0.16
N HIS A 41 -4.11 -5.37 -1.30
CA HIS A 41 -3.29 -4.24 -1.72
C HIS A 41 -3.55 -2.97 -0.92
N ILE A 42 -4.79 -2.75 -0.50
CA ILE A 42 -5.11 -1.59 0.35
C ILE A 42 -4.40 -1.69 1.69
N ARG A 43 -4.32 -2.88 2.27
CA ARG A 43 -3.58 -3.09 3.51
C ARG A 43 -2.09 -2.78 3.32
N GLN A 44 -1.50 -3.20 2.22
CA GLN A 44 -0.10 -2.88 1.94
C GLN A 44 0.11 -1.39 1.75
N ALA A 45 -0.76 -0.73 0.98
CA ALA A 45 -0.67 0.70 0.76
C ALA A 45 -0.82 1.48 2.06
N PHE A 46 -1.76 1.07 2.90
CA PHE A 46 -1.95 1.69 4.22
C PHE A 46 -0.70 1.55 5.07
N GLY A 47 -0.09 0.35 5.07
CA GLY A 47 1.13 0.11 5.83
C GLY A 47 2.29 0.96 5.35
N ILE A 48 2.48 1.08 4.03
CA ILE A 48 3.52 1.92 3.45
C ILE A 48 3.32 3.37 3.89
N ASN A 49 2.09 3.88 3.81
CA ASN A 49 1.79 5.25 4.21
C ASN A 49 2.01 5.47 5.71
N ALA A 50 1.62 4.51 6.53
CA ALA A 50 1.80 4.61 7.98
C ALA A 50 3.28 4.68 8.34
N LEU A 51 4.10 3.81 7.73
CA LEU A 51 5.53 3.83 7.96
C LEU A 51 6.17 5.12 7.42
N TYR A 52 5.70 5.57 6.27
CA TYR A 52 6.21 6.83 5.71
C TYR A 52 6.00 7.98 6.69
N LEU A 53 4.80 8.10 7.24
CA LEU A 53 4.50 9.18 8.18
C LEU A 53 5.33 9.05 9.46
N ALA A 54 5.48 7.83 9.98
CA ALA A 54 6.24 7.60 11.19
C ALA A 54 7.72 7.96 11.01
N PHE A 55 8.33 7.47 9.93
CA PHE A 55 9.75 7.71 9.70
C PHE A 55 10.04 9.15 9.27
N SER A 56 9.11 9.77 8.53
CA SER A 56 9.33 11.16 8.12
C SER A 56 9.34 12.09 9.34
N SER A 57 8.55 11.78 10.35
CA SER A 57 8.56 12.55 11.60
C SER A 57 9.92 12.46 12.29
N ILE A 58 10.54 11.29 12.28
CA ILE A 58 11.87 11.09 12.86
C ILE A 58 12.93 11.83 12.05
N LEU A 59 12.86 11.72 10.72
CA LEU A 59 13.85 12.34 9.84
C LEU A 59 13.91 13.86 9.95
N ASN A 60 12.80 14.48 10.29
CA ASN A 60 12.76 15.92 10.47
C ASN A 60 13.70 16.42 11.57
N TYR A 61 14.02 15.55 12.54
CA TYR A 61 14.97 15.91 13.59
C TYR A 61 16.42 15.91 13.11
N PHE A 62 16.75 15.14 12.11
CA PHE A 62 18.14 14.98 11.67
C PHE A 62 18.56 15.98 10.61
N GLN A 63 17.62 16.57 9.87
CA GLN A 63 17.88 17.58 8.86
C GLN A 63 19.00 17.21 7.88
N ASN A 64 19.08 15.93 7.53
CA ASN A 64 20.10 15.43 6.61
C ASN A 64 19.47 15.18 5.25
N ILE A 65 19.91 15.93 4.23
CA ILE A 65 19.32 15.84 2.90
C ILE A 65 19.53 14.47 2.24
N ASN A 66 20.69 13.86 2.48
CA ASN A 66 20.98 12.54 1.91
C ASN A 66 20.07 11.46 2.51
N ALA A 67 19.83 11.55 3.82
CA ALA A 67 18.89 10.63 4.47
C ALA A 67 17.49 10.80 3.93
N TYR A 68 17.11 12.04 3.63
CA TYR A 68 15.79 12.35 3.09
C TYR A 68 15.60 11.72 1.71
N TYR A 69 16.58 11.87 0.83
CA TYR A 69 16.51 11.27 -0.50
C TYR A 69 16.50 9.75 -0.44
N GLY A 70 17.33 9.16 0.42
CA GLY A 70 17.37 7.71 0.58
C GLY A 70 16.04 7.15 1.07
N PHE A 71 15.44 7.84 2.04
CA PHE A 71 14.14 7.48 2.57
C PHE A 71 13.05 7.53 1.48
N TRP A 72 13.05 8.60 0.71
CA TRP A 72 12.08 8.80 -0.35
C TRP A 72 12.18 7.73 -1.43
N ILE A 73 13.42 7.42 -1.83
CA ILE A 73 13.69 6.38 -2.83
C ILE A 73 13.21 5.03 -2.31
N PHE A 74 13.52 4.71 -1.05
CA PHE A 74 13.14 3.45 -0.45
C PHE A 74 11.61 3.25 -0.46
N PHE A 75 10.87 4.25 0.01
CA PHE A 75 9.41 4.13 0.06
C PHE A 75 8.79 4.15 -1.34
N SER A 76 9.39 4.87 -2.29
CA SER A 76 8.94 4.83 -3.67
C SER A 76 9.09 3.43 -4.27
N ILE A 77 10.19 2.76 -3.98
CA ILE A 77 10.40 1.38 -4.46
C ILE A 77 9.34 0.45 -3.89
N LEU A 78 9.04 0.56 -2.60
CA LEU A 78 8.00 -0.26 -1.98
C LEU A 78 6.63 -0.02 -2.62
N ALA A 79 6.29 1.25 -2.85
CA ALA A 79 5.01 1.61 -3.46
C ALA A 79 4.91 1.08 -4.90
N PHE A 80 5.98 1.24 -5.68
CA PHE A 80 5.99 0.73 -7.05
C PHE A 80 5.94 -0.79 -7.10
N TYR A 81 6.59 -1.45 -6.16
CA TYR A 81 6.54 -2.90 -6.09
C TYR A 81 5.11 -3.39 -5.90
N GLY A 82 4.39 -2.80 -4.95
CA GLY A 82 3.00 -3.14 -4.72
C GLY A 82 2.10 -2.77 -5.89
N LEU A 83 2.31 -1.58 -6.44
CA LEU A 83 1.54 -1.09 -7.57
C LEU A 83 1.70 -1.99 -8.79
N TYR A 84 2.92 -2.43 -9.06
CA TYR A 84 3.18 -3.33 -10.18
C TYR A 84 2.41 -4.65 -10.01
N GLY A 85 2.41 -5.18 -8.78
CA GLY A 85 1.63 -6.38 -8.49
C GLY A 85 0.14 -6.17 -8.73
N ALA A 86 -0.38 -5.00 -8.34
CA ALA A 86 -1.80 -4.67 -8.55
C ALA A 86 -2.13 -4.60 -10.04
N PHE A 87 -1.24 -3.99 -10.84
CA PHE A 87 -1.42 -3.94 -12.30
C PHE A 87 -1.44 -5.32 -12.94
N GLN A 88 -0.65 -6.24 -12.40
CA GLN A 88 -0.58 -7.61 -12.90
C GLN A 88 -1.68 -8.50 -12.33
N GLU A 89 -2.56 -7.94 -11.52
CA GLU A 89 -3.65 -8.68 -10.87
C GLU A 89 -3.12 -9.82 -9.99
N LYS A 90 -2.01 -9.56 -9.30
CA LYS A 90 -1.37 -10.53 -8.40
C LYS A 90 -1.30 -9.99 -6.99
N LYS A 91 -1.49 -10.88 -6.01
CA LYS A 91 -1.28 -10.56 -4.61
C LYS A 91 0.20 -10.70 -4.29
N THR A 92 0.97 -9.66 -4.61
CA THR A 92 2.41 -9.68 -4.40
C THR A 92 2.76 -9.00 -3.08
N LEU A 93 3.26 -9.79 -2.12
CA LEU A 93 3.67 -9.27 -0.82
C LEU A 93 4.93 -8.43 -0.95
N ILE A 94 4.93 -7.28 -0.29
CA ILE A 94 6.13 -6.47 -0.19
C ILE A 94 7.16 -7.23 0.64
N PRO A 95 8.42 -7.33 0.18
CA PRO A 95 9.43 -8.11 0.90
C PRO A 95 9.59 -7.66 2.35
N ALA A 96 9.75 -8.61 3.22
CA ALA A 96 10.03 -8.46 4.64
C ALA A 96 8.84 -8.00 5.49
N ILE A 97 8.02 -7.05 5.03
CA ILE A 97 6.98 -6.48 5.88
C ILE A 97 5.55 -6.65 5.36
N GLY A 98 5.38 -7.15 4.13
CA GLY A 98 4.05 -7.32 3.54
C GLY A 98 3.14 -8.21 4.37
N GLU A 99 3.67 -9.31 4.89
CA GLU A 99 2.90 -10.21 5.74
C GLU A 99 2.41 -9.52 7.01
N LYS A 100 3.27 -8.69 7.59
CA LYS A 100 2.91 -7.95 8.81
C LYS A 100 1.77 -6.98 8.54
N PHE A 101 1.78 -6.33 7.40
CA PHE A 101 0.69 -5.43 7.03
C PHE A 101 -0.64 -6.19 6.93
N GLN A 102 -0.62 -7.41 6.41
CA GLN A 102 -1.83 -8.21 6.32
C GLN A 102 -2.36 -8.62 7.70
N GLU A 103 -1.45 -8.89 8.62
CA GLU A 103 -1.82 -9.28 9.98
C GLU A 103 -2.27 -8.09 10.83
N TRP A 104 -1.57 -6.97 10.72
CA TRP A 104 -1.82 -5.81 11.57
C TRP A 104 -3.07 -5.03 11.19
N PHE A 105 -3.38 -4.97 9.91
CA PHE A 105 -4.45 -4.10 9.43
C PHE A 105 -5.70 -4.87 9.02
N THR A 106 -6.09 -5.83 9.85
CA THR A 106 -7.28 -6.64 9.60
C THR A 106 -8.58 -5.84 9.67
N PHE A 107 -8.55 -4.64 10.26
CA PHE A 107 -9.72 -3.77 10.28
C PHE A 107 -10.06 -3.24 8.87
N ILE A 108 -9.12 -3.26 7.96
CA ILE A 108 -9.39 -2.92 6.56
C ILE A 108 -9.99 -4.15 5.88
N GLN A 109 -11.25 -4.04 5.52
CA GLN A 109 -11.96 -5.17 4.91
C GLN A 109 -12.25 -4.95 3.43
#